data_8b472612bb5860d5328805df028ebf9b
#
_entry.id   8b472612bb5860d5328805df028ebf9b
#
_cell.length_a   1.000
_cell.length_b   1.000
_cell.length_c   1.000
_cell.angle_alpha   90.00
_cell.angle_beta   90.00
_cell.angle_gamma   90.00
#
_symmetry.space_group_name_H-M   'P 1'
#
loop_
_entity.id
_entity.type
_entity.pdbx_description
1 polymer ?
#
loop_
_entity_poly.entity_id
_entity_poly.type
_entity_poly.pdbx_seq_one_letter_code
_entity_poly.pdbx_strand_id
1 'polypeptide(L)'
;AAAPLAVIAVILFTRAPSTNYIFDEQEALLANPYVNAKGGLRFIDAIHRDFWGLPPDRSVGSYRPLPNFLWRTVWAVTKQPFFHHFYNVLFHAANAALLTCVTFWLTRRRGLAYLAGLVFVGCAVLTEAVSGIVGIADVLGGLGAIAALAALALPAWAMPFGVFAAVLFGLFSKESALVCVPLIPFAALIAAPLTHPTRPARLVRSLLALLAAGAAFVLYVELRRRWFPSPMPAELATPLPEGTPLARRALHDLLVWFHQAPLPRDPLNNPLSTADTPHRIAGALRVYWRGLTQVVFPWTLSGDYSYPQEPAPDRLVFFGSVAGAAMMALPPLGSLALWIA
;
A
#
# COMPACT_ATOMS: atom_id res chain seq x y z
N ALA A 1 -16.87 -19.23 7.51
CA ALA A 1 -15.82 -19.23 8.55
C ALA A 1 -15.35 -17.81 8.91
N ALA A 2 -15.36 -16.85 7.98
CA ALA A 2 -14.91 -15.47 8.20
C ALA A 2 -16.01 -14.49 8.67
N ALA A 3 -17.27 -14.90 8.64
CA ALA A 3 -18.40 -14.04 9.03
C ALA A 3 -18.29 -13.42 10.45
N PRO A 4 -17.80 -14.15 11.49
CA PRO A 4 -17.63 -13.54 12.81
C PRO A 4 -16.66 -12.35 12.81
N LEU A 5 -15.60 -12.38 12.00
CA LEU A 5 -14.63 -11.29 11.91
C LEU A 5 -15.24 -10.04 11.26
N ALA A 6 -16.09 -10.21 10.25
CA ALA A 6 -16.83 -9.11 9.65
C ALA A 6 -17.76 -8.45 10.67
N VAL A 7 -18.45 -9.24 11.49
CA VAL A 7 -19.31 -8.72 12.56
C VAL A 7 -18.49 -7.95 13.60
N ILE A 8 -17.35 -8.49 14.02
CA ILE A 8 -16.44 -7.81 14.97
C ILE A 8 -15.93 -6.49 14.39
N ALA A 9 -15.50 -6.47 13.12
CA ALA A 9 -15.05 -5.24 12.45
C ALA A 9 -16.16 -4.18 12.46
N VAL A 10 -17.38 -4.56 12.09
CA VAL A 10 -18.54 -3.65 12.11
C VAL A 10 -18.77 -3.13 13.53
N ILE A 11 -18.78 -3.98 14.56
CA ILE A 11 -19.00 -3.56 15.95
C ILE A 11 -17.91 -2.59 16.43
N LEU A 12 -16.64 -2.87 16.13
CA LEU A 12 -15.54 -2.04 16.58
C LEU A 12 -15.52 -0.64 15.94
N PHE A 13 -15.86 -0.54 14.67
CA PHE A 13 -15.66 0.68 13.89
C PHE A 13 -16.94 1.45 13.53
N THR A 14 -18.14 0.91 13.79
CA THR A 14 -19.41 1.62 13.51
C THR A 14 -19.68 2.84 14.38
N ARG A 15 -18.89 3.04 15.45
CA ARG A 15 -18.93 4.25 16.27
C ARG A 15 -17.99 5.36 15.77
N ALA A 16 -17.35 5.18 14.63
CA ALA A 16 -16.62 6.27 13.99
C ALA A 16 -17.52 7.48 13.77
N PRO A 17 -17.04 8.70 13.93
CA PRO A 17 -17.87 9.91 13.85
C PRO A 17 -18.61 9.96 12.52
N SER A 18 -19.93 9.94 12.61
CA SER A 18 -20.80 9.83 11.43
C SER A 18 -21.44 11.16 11.02
N THR A 19 -21.13 12.23 11.72
CA THR A 19 -21.87 13.50 11.60
C THR A 19 -21.21 14.56 10.76
N ASN A 20 -19.87 14.59 10.72
CA ASN A 20 -19.12 15.63 10.03
C ASN A 20 -17.94 15.05 9.24
N TYR A 21 -17.52 15.78 8.20
CA TYR A 21 -16.26 15.58 7.51
C TYR A 21 -15.15 16.33 8.26
N ILE A 22 -14.06 15.66 8.60
CA ILE A 22 -12.95 16.20 9.39
C ILE A 22 -11.62 16.08 8.64
N PHE A 23 -10.67 16.95 8.94
CA PHE A 23 -9.31 16.95 8.36
C PHE A 23 -9.34 16.82 6.83
N ASP A 24 -8.50 15.97 6.30
CA ASP A 24 -8.35 15.69 4.86
C ASP A 24 -9.64 15.27 4.16
N GLU A 25 -10.67 14.86 4.89
CA GLU A 25 -11.98 14.50 4.33
C GLU A 25 -12.69 15.69 3.70
N GLN A 26 -12.44 16.90 4.23
CA GLN A 26 -13.00 18.13 3.69
C GLN A 26 -12.44 18.39 2.28
N GLU A 27 -11.15 18.19 2.09
CA GLU A 27 -10.50 18.38 0.79
C GLU A 27 -10.77 17.20 -0.14
N ALA A 28 -10.70 15.97 0.37
CA ALA A 28 -10.88 14.75 -0.41
C ALA A 28 -12.31 14.57 -0.94
N LEU A 29 -13.33 15.07 -0.23
CA LEU A 29 -14.73 14.95 -0.62
C LEU A 29 -15.40 16.29 -0.88
N LEU A 30 -15.43 17.22 0.11
CA LEU A 30 -16.20 18.45 -0.01
C LEU A 30 -15.61 19.43 -1.05
N ALA A 31 -14.30 19.57 -1.08
CA ALA A 31 -13.59 20.43 -2.02
C ALA A 31 -13.17 19.69 -3.31
N ASN A 32 -13.30 18.37 -3.37
CA ASN A 32 -12.85 17.57 -4.51
C ASN A 32 -13.74 17.79 -5.75
N PRO A 33 -13.22 18.42 -6.81
CA PRO A 33 -14.02 18.79 -7.98
C PRO A 33 -14.51 17.56 -8.78
N TYR A 34 -13.84 16.42 -8.66
CA TYR A 34 -14.29 15.19 -9.30
C TYR A 34 -15.42 14.55 -8.51
N VAL A 35 -15.30 14.41 -7.18
CA VAL A 35 -16.33 13.79 -6.32
C VAL A 35 -17.63 14.60 -6.38
N ASN A 36 -17.54 15.93 -6.36
CA ASN A 36 -18.68 16.84 -6.37
C ASN A 36 -19.20 17.18 -7.79
N ALA A 37 -18.59 16.67 -8.85
CA ALA A 37 -19.00 17.01 -10.20
C ALA A 37 -20.46 16.64 -10.48
N LYS A 38 -21.17 17.51 -11.17
CA LYS A 38 -22.49 17.19 -11.74
C LYS A 38 -22.30 16.34 -12.99
N GLY A 39 -23.12 15.32 -13.17
CA GLY A 39 -23.08 14.45 -14.36
C GLY A 39 -22.94 12.98 -14.05
N GLY A 40 -22.80 12.14 -15.07
CA GLY A 40 -22.78 10.69 -14.97
C GLY A 40 -21.56 10.14 -14.22
N LEU A 41 -21.71 8.93 -13.69
CA LEU A 41 -20.64 8.16 -13.04
C LEU A 41 -19.79 7.48 -14.12
N ARG A 42 -18.65 8.07 -14.46
CA ARG A 42 -17.72 7.50 -15.43
C ARG A 42 -16.36 7.31 -14.78
N PHE A 43 -15.85 6.09 -14.77
CA PHE A 43 -14.52 5.78 -14.26
C PHE A 43 -13.41 6.49 -15.04
N ILE A 44 -13.62 6.70 -16.34
CA ILE A 44 -12.67 7.42 -17.20
C ILE A 44 -12.35 8.82 -16.67
N ASP A 45 -13.27 9.47 -15.98
CA ASP A 45 -13.04 10.80 -15.42
C ASP A 45 -12.15 10.73 -14.16
N ALA A 46 -12.15 9.61 -13.42
CA ALA A 46 -11.29 9.39 -12.26
C ALA A 46 -9.82 9.20 -12.65
N ILE A 47 -9.56 8.51 -13.77
CA ILE A 47 -8.19 8.20 -14.19
C ILE A 47 -7.39 9.41 -14.68
N HIS A 48 -8.04 10.53 -14.92
CA HIS A 48 -7.41 11.81 -15.29
C HIS A 48 -7.27 12.77 -14.12
N ARG A 49 -7.48 12.30 -12.89
CA ARG A 49 -7.43 13.11 -11.67
C ARG A 49 -6.55 12.45 -10.62
N ASP A 50 -5.92 13.28 -9.79
CA ASP A 50 -5.25 12.78 -8.59
C ASP A 50 -6.25 12.45 -7.47
N PHE A 51 -5.72 12.06 -6.31
CA PHE A 51 -6.53 11.72 -5.14
C PHE A 51 -7.43 12.87 -4.64
N TRP A 52 -7.03 14.11 -4.86
CA TRP A 52 -7.76 15.32 -4.48
C TRP A 52 -8.68 15.86 -5.58
N GLY A 53 -8.80 15.11 -6.68
CA GLY A 53 -9.59 15.49 -7.84
C GLY A 53 -8.93 16.53 -8.74
N LEU A 54 -7.65 16.85 -8.53
CA LEU A 54 -6.90 17.82 -9.29
C LEU A 54 -6.34 17.21 -10.60
N PRO A 55 -6.16 18.04 -11.65
CA PRO A 55 -5.49 17.62 -12.88
C PRO A 55 -3.97 17.47 -12.67
N PRO A 56 -3.24 16.81 -13.61
CA PRO A 56 -1.81 16.52 -13.48
C PRO A 56 -0.91 17.74 -13.19
N ASP A 57 -1.23 18.87 -13.78
CA ASP A 57 -0.47 20.15 -13.65
C ASP A 57 -0.60 20.81 -12.27
N ARG A 58 -1.60 20.41 -11.49
CA ARG A 58 -1.86 20.94 -10.14
C ARG A 58 -1.74 19.87 -9.05
N SER A 59 -1.40 18.67 -9.42
CA SER A 59 -1.33 17.54 -8.50
C SER A 59 -0.15 17.63 -7.55
N VAL A 60 -0.38 17.21 -6.32
CA VAL A 60 0.69 16.94 -5.33
C VAL A 60 1.28 15.53 -5.44
N GLY A 61 1.01 14.81 -6.53
CA GLY A 61 1.68 13.53 -6.85
C GLY A 61 0.96 12.26 -6.42
N SER A 62 -0.20 12.36 -5.75
CA SER A 62 -0.97 11.18 -5.32
C SER A 62 -1.97 10.74 -6.41
N TYR A 63 -1.75 9.58 -7.02
CA TYR A 63 -2.61 9.06 -8.10
C TYR A 63 -3.38 7.81 -7.66
N ARG A 64 -4.66 7.97 -7.27
CA ARG A 64 -5.51 6.92 -6.67
C ARG A 64 -6.92 6.94 -7.26
N PRO A 65 -7.10 6.53 -8.51
CA PRO A 65 -8.39 6.64 -9.20
C PRO A 65 -9.50 5.75 -8.61
N LEU A 66 -9.17 4.58 -8.02
CA LEU A 66 -10.19 3.70 -7.44
C LEU A 66 -10.86 4.29 -6.19
N PRO A 67 -10.13 4.80 -5.18
CA PRO A 67 -10.74 5.53 -4.08
C PRO A 67 -11.61 6.70 -4.53
N ASN A 68 -11.12 7.52 -5.46
CA ASN A 68 -11.87 8.64 -6.01
C ASN A 68 -13.19 8.20 -6.66
N PHE A 69 -13.15 7.16 -7.47
CA PHE A 69 -14.34 6.62 -8.13
C PHE A 69 -15.35 6.06 -7.11
N LEU A 70 -14.87 5.38 -6.07
CA LEU A 70 -15.71 4.89 -4.99
C LEU A 70 -16.39 6.04 -4.26
N TRP A 71 -15.65 7.08 -3.87
CA TRP A 71 -16.23 8.26 -3.21
C TRP A 71 -17.29 8.93 -4.07
N ARG A 72 -17.00 9.14 -5.35
CA ARG A 72 -17.99 9.70 -6.27
C ARG A 72 -19.24 8.84 -6.38
N THR A 73 -19.08 7.52 -6.39
CA THR A 73 -20.22 6.58 -6.46
C THR A 73 -21.10 6.69 -5.22
N VAL A 74 -20.48 6.73 -4.04
CA VAL A 74 -21.21 6.91 -2.77
C VAL A 74 -21.84 8.30 -2.72
N TRP A 75 -21.11 9.34 -3.10
CA TRP A 75 -21.58 10.73 -3.11
C TRP A 75 -22.79 10.96 -4.01
N ALA A 76 -22.87 10.25 -5.12
CA ALA A 76 -24.02 10.30 -6.02
C ALA A 76 -25.32 9.73 -5.40
N VAL A 77 -25.18 8.82 -4.43
CA VAL A 77 -26.32 8.23 -3.70
C VAL A 77 -26.62 9.00 -2.43
N THR A 78 -25.58 9.36 -1.66
CA THR A 78 -25.74 10.05 -0.39
C THR A 78 -24.51 10.89 -0.05
N LYS A 79 -24.75 12.03 0.57
CA LYS A 79 -23.72 12.93 1.08
C LYS A 79 -23.46 12.76 2.57
N GLN A 80 -24.04 11.75 3.19
CA GLN A 80 -23.87 11.52 4.62
C GLN A 80 -22.51 10.85 4.90
N PRO A 81 -21.69 11.39 5.82
CA PRO A 81 -20.38 10.84 6.16
C PRO A 81 -20.44 9.37 6.58
N PHE A 82 -21.50 8.97 7.27
CA PHE A 82 -21.70 7.60 7.74
C PHE A 82 -21.45 6.55 6.65
N PHE A 83 -21.98 6.73 5.45
CA PHE A 83 -21.84 5.74 4.39
C PHE A 83 -20.41 5.66 3.86
N HIS A 84 -19.70 6.78 3.82
CA HIS A 84 -18.28 6.79 3.44
C HIS A 84 -17.43 6.04 4.48
N HIS A 85 -17.63 6.28 5.78
CA HIS A 85 -16.97 5.51 6.85
C HIS A 85 -17.35 4.02 6.80
N PHE A 86 -18.62 3.71 6.55
CA PHE A 86 -19.10 2.32 6.49
C PHE A 86 -18.37 1.50 5.42
N TYR A 87 -18.05 2.08 4.24
CA TYR A 87 -17.31 1.37 3.22
C TYR A 87 -15.89 1.00 3.68
N ASN A 88 -15.21 1.87 4.45
CA ASN A 88 -13.90 1.56 5.02
C ASN A 88 -14.00 0.33 5.95
N VAL A 89 -14.99 0.32 6.83
CA VAL A 89 -15.25 -0.81 7.73
C VAL A 89 -15.57 -2.09 6.96
N LEU A 90 -16.38 -2.01 5.93
CA LEU A 90 -16.74 -3.15 5.09
C LEU A 90 -15.52 -3.76 4.39
N PHE A 91 -14.68 -2.93 3.77
CA PHE A 91 -13.47 -3.41 3.11
C PHE A 91 -12.41 -3.87 4.10
N HIS A 92 -12.31 -3.26 5.29
CA HIS A 92 -11.45 -3.76 6.36
C HIS A 92 -11.90 -5.16 6.84
N ALA A 93 -13.21 -5.36 6.99
CA ALA A 93 -13.77 -6.68 7.31
C ALA A 93 -13.45 -7.71 6.20
N ALA A 94 -13.54 -7.32 4.94
CA ALA A 94 -13.17 -8.17 3.81
C ALA A 94 -11.66 -8.53 3.85
N ASN A 95 -10.79 -7.57 4.18
CA ASN A 95 -9.37 -7.80 4.37
C ASN A 95 -9.10 -8.84 5.48
N ALA A 96 -9.74 -8.68 6.64
CA ALA A 96 -9.60 -9.61 7.76
C ALA A 96 -10.09 -11.03 7.38
N ALA A 97 -11.21 -11.11 6.70
CA ALA A 97 -11.77 -12.37 6.23
C ALA A 97 -10.84 -13.07 5.23
N LEU A 98 -10.32 -12.32 4.27
CA LEU A 98 -9.41 -12.83 3.26
C LEU A 98 -8.07 -13.24 3.86
N LEU A 99 -7.51 -12.46 4.79
CA LEU A 99 -6.30 -12.80 5.53
C LEU A 99 -6.48 -14.10 6.35
N THR A 100 -7.64 -14.27 6.98
CA THR A 100 -8.00 -15.52 7.67
C THR A 100 -7.99 -16.71 6.72
N CYS A 101 -8.58 -16.56 5.54
CA CYS A 101 -8.57 -17.60 4.50
C CYS A 101 -7.15 -17.94 4.02
N VAL A 102 -6.34 -16.92 3.76
CA VAL A 102 -4.93 -17.09 3.34
C VAL A 102 -4.13 -17.81 4.44
N THR A 103 -4.27 -17.37 5.69
CA THR A 103 -3.57 -17.99 6.83
C THR A 103 -4.01 -19.44 7.02
N PHE A 104 -5.30 -19.74 6.86
CA PHE A 104 -5.78 -21.11 6.91
C PHE A 104 -5.24 -21.95 5.76
N TRP A 105 -5.22 -21.41 4.55
CA TRP A 105 -4.63 -22.08 3.40
C TRP A 105 -3.15 -22.45 3.62
N LEU A 106 -2.38 -21.51 4.18
CA LEU A 106 -0.94 -21.70 4.45
C LEU A 106 -0.66 -22.67 5.59
N THR A 107 -1.41 -22.57 6.69
CA THR A 107 -1.07 -23.28 7.94
C THR A 107 -1.90 -24.54 8.20
N ARG A 108 -3.07 -24.65 7.56
CA ARG A 108 -4.11 -25.65 7.82
C ARG A 108 -4.61 -25.67 9.28
N ARG A 109 -4.27 -24.65 10.07
CA ARG A 109 -4.63 -24.52 11.48
C ARG A 109 -5.71 -23.46 11.66
N ARG A 110 -6.94 -23.88 11.99
CA ARG A 110 -8.09 -22.97 12.17
C ARG A 110 -7.84 -21.91 13.24
N GLY A 111 -7.26 -22.31 14.39
CA GLY A 111 -6.95 -21.39 15.50
C GLY A 111 -6.00 -20.26 15.10
N LEU A 112 -4.91 -20.58 14.38
CA LEU A 112 -3.98 -19.55 13.88
C LEU A 112 -4.63 -18.65 12.85
N ALA A 113 -5.47 -19.17 11.97
CA ALA A 113 -6.18 -18.38 10.98
C ALA A 113 -7.13 -17.38 11.63
N TYR A 114 -7.93 -17.82 12.61
CA TYR A 114 -8.80 -16.90 13.36
C TYR A 114 -8.01 -15.88 14.17
N LEU A 115 -6.92 -16.30 14.83
CA LEU A 115 -6.06 -15.40 15.57
C LEU A 115 -5.46 -14.30 14.67
N ALA A 116 -4.96 -14.66 13.48
CA ALA A 116 -4.46 -13.69 12.52
C ALA A 116 -5.53 -12.68 12.08
N GLY A 117 -6.74 -13.15 11.79
CA GLY A 117 -7.87 -12.29 11.46
C GLY A 117 -8.30 -11.37 12.61
N LEU A 118 -8.35 -11.89 13.85
CA LEU A 118 -8.69 -11.11 15.04
C LEU A 118 -7.64 -10.02 15.33
N VAL A 119 -6.36 -10.39 15.26
CA VAL A 119 -5.25 -9.42 15.45
C VAL A 119 -5.32 -8.34 14.37
N PHE A 120 -5.60 -8.69 13.13
CA PHE A 120 -5.73 -7.72 12.06
C PHE A 120 -6.93 -6.79 12.26
N VAL A 121 -8.11 -7.31 12.62
CA VAL A 121 -9.31 -6.51 12.89
C VAL A 121 -9.09 -5.55 14.05
N GLY A 122 -8.47 -6.02 15.13
CA GLY A 122 -8.24 -5.24 16.35
C GLY A 122 -6.93 -4.46 16.35
N CYS A 123 -6.17 -4.43 15.27
CA CYS A 123 -4.89 -3.74 15.20
C CYS A 123 -5.08 -2.23 15.31
N ALA A 124 -4.66 -1.65 16.42
CA ALA A 124 -4.88 -0.24 16.73
C ALA A 124 -4.21 0.73 15.73
N VAL A 125 -3.09 0.33 15.11
CA VAL A 125 -2.40 1.11 14.06
C VAL A 125 -3.30 1.32 12.83
N LEU A 126 -4.24 0.41 12.57
CA LEU A 126 -5.17 0.51 11.43
C LEU A 126 -6.37 1.42 11.70
N THR A 127 -6.53 1.94 12.93
CA THR A 127 -7.69 2.75 13.32
C THR A 127 -7.85 3.98 12.42
N GLU A 128 -6.79 4.69 12.14
CA GLU A 128 -6.81 5.86 11.26
C GLU A 128 -7.30 5.50 9.85
N ALA A 129 -6.75 4.44 9.26
CA ALA A 129 -7.13 3.98 7.93
C ALA A 129 -8.58 3.50 7.84
N VAL A 130 -9.15 2.98 8.93
CA VAL A 130 -10.51 2.44 8.95
C VAL A 130 -11.52 3.49 9.37
N SER A 131 -11.20 4.31 10.37
CA SER A 131 -12.09 5.34 10.90
C SER A 131 -12.13 6.61 10.05
N GLY A 132 -11.01 6.99 9.41
CA GLY A 132 -10.95 8.13 8.50
C GLY A 132 -11.42 7.74 7.09
N ILE A 133 -12.29 8.55 6.47
CA ILE A 133 -12.79 8.27 5.11
C ILE A 133 -11.65 8.20 4.10
N VAL A 134 -10.65 9.08 4.25
CA VAL A 134 -9.46 9.16 3.37
C VAL A 134 -8.64 7.87 3.40
N GLY A 135 -8.68 7.15 4.51
CA GLY A 135 -8.01 5.87 4.68
C GLY A 135 -8.50 4.74 3.79
N ILE A 136 -9.59 4.93 3.02
CA ILE A 136 -10.07 3.92 2.05
C ILE A 136 -8.97 3.52 1.06
N ALA A 137 -8.05 4.43 0.72
CA ALA A 137 -6.93 4.13 -0.16
C ALA A 137 -6.02 3.04 0.44
N ASP A 138 -5.74 3.13 1.76
CA ASP A 138 -4.97 2.13 2.50
C ASP A 138 -5.70 0.79 2.58
N VAL A 139 -6.99 0.85 2.89
CA VAL A 139 -7.82 -0.35 3.02
C VAL A 139 -7.96 -1.10 1.70
N LEU A 140 -8.16 -0.40 0.58
CA LEU A 140 -8.22 -1.00 -0.76
C LEU A 140 -6.83 -1.46 -1.25
N GLY A 141 -5.77 -0.69 -0.97
CA GLY A 141 -4.40 -1.10 -1.25
C GLY A 141 -4.05 -2.41 -0.52
N GLY A 142 -4.41 -2.49 0.77
CA GLY A 142 -4.29 -3.70 1.58
C GLY A 142 -5.11 -4.86 1.02
N LEU A 143 -6.33 -4.61 0.54
CA LEU A 143 -7.16 -5.63 -0.11
C LEU A 143 -6.47 -6.20 -1.36
N GLY A 144 -5.89 -5.35 -2.19
CA GLY A 144 -5.09 -5.77 -3.34
C GLY A 144 -3.91 -6.65 -2.94
N ALA A 145 -3.18 -6.27 -1.90
CA ALA A 145 -2.04 -7.03 -1.39
C ALA A 145 -2.45 -8.41 -0.86
N ILE A 146 -3.48 -8.48 -0.01
CA ILE A 146 -3.98 -9.75 0.56
C ILE A 146 -4.61 -10.62 -0.53
N ALA A 147 -5.32 -10.02 -1.50
CA ALA A 147 -5.88 -10.73 -2.64
C ALA A 147 -4.79 -11.33 -3.54
N ALA A 148 -3.67 -10.63 -3.73
CA ALA A 148 -2.52 -11.16 -4.48
C ALA A 148 -1.89 -12.38 -3.75
N LEU A 149 -1.79 -12.34 -2.42
CA LEU A 149 -1.40 -13.51 -1.62
C LEU A 149 -2.40 -14.65 -1.74
N ALA A 150 -3.71 -14.34 -1.70
CA ALA A 150 -4.77 -15.33 -1.87
C ALA A 150 -4.74 -15.98 -3.26
N ALA A 151 -4.38 -15.21 -4.29
CA ALA A 151 -4.25 -15.72 -5.65
C ALA A 151 -3.18 -16.82 -5.79
N LEU A 152 -2.20 -16.86 -4.88
CA LEU A 152 -1.23 -17.96 -4.81
C LEU A 152 -1.87 -19.33 -4.49
N ALA A 153 -3.09 -19.36 -3.96
CA ALA A 153 -3.85 -20.59 -3.75
C ALA A 153 -4.56 -21.11 -5.01
N LEU A 154 -4.64 -20.31 -6.05
CA LEU A 154 -5.29 -20.70 -7.30
C LEU A 154 -4.49 -21.77 -8.06
N PRO A 155 -5.16 -22.54 -8.95
CA PRO A 155 -4.48 -23.43 -9.89
C PRO A 155 -3.43 -22.68 -10.72
N ALA A 156 -2.39 -23.40 -11.17
CA ALA A 156 -1.23 -22.78 -11.84
C ALA A 156 -1.60 -21.92 -13.05
N TRP A 157 -2.63 -22.28 -13.79
CA TRP A 157 -3.12 -21.52 -14.94
C TRP A 157 -3.86 -20.22 -14.57
N ALA A 158 -4.56 -20.19 -13.40
CA ALA A 158 -5.36 -19.04 -12.96
C ALA A 158 -4.57 -18.09 -12.07
N MET A 159 -3.54 -18.60 -11.37
CA MET A 159 -2.74 -17.82 -10.42
C MET A 159 -2.14 -16.54 -11.03
N PRO A 160 -1.50 -16.55 -12.21
CA PRO A 160 -0.93 -15.32 -12.77
C PRO A 160 -1.97 -14.23 -13.03
N PHE A 161 -3.16 -14.61 -13.51
CA PHE A 161 -4.26 -13.67 -13.74
C PHE A 161 -4.78 -13.07 -12.42
N GLY A 162 -4.91 -13.91 -11.38
CA GLY A 162 -5.31 -13.46 -10.05
C GLY A 162 -4.27 -12.51 -9.44
N VAL A 163 -2.98 -12.84 -9.51
CA VAL A 163 -1.89 -11.97 -9.04
C VAL A 163 -1.87 -10.66 -9.82
N PHE A 164 -1.92 -10.71 -11.14
CA PHE A 164 -1.96 -9.53 -12.00
C PHE A 164 -3.12 -8.58 -11.62
N ALA A 165 -4.34 -9.11 -11.57
CA ALA A 165 -5.52 -8.31 -11.27
C ALA A 165 -5.47 -7.70 -9.87
N ALA A 166 -5.04 -8.46 -8.86
CA ALA A 166 -4.96 -8.01 -7.48
C ALA A 166 -3.87 -6.94 -7.27
N VAL A 167 -2.69 -7.13 -7.86
CA VAL A 167 -1.60 -6.14 -7.80
C VAL A 167 -2.00 -4.85 -8.53
N LEU A 168 -2.60 -4.96 -9.71
CA LEU A 168 -3.07 -3.80 -10.47
C LEU A 168 -4.15 -3.02 -9.70
N PHE A 169 -5.12 -3.72 -9.10
CA PHE A 169 -6.13 -3.13 -8.22
C PHE A 169 -5.49 -2.39 -7.04
N GLY A 170 -4.52 -3.03 -6.37
CA GLY A 170 -3.77 -2.42 -5.27
C GLY A 170 -3.07 -1.13 -5.69
N LEU A 171 -2.34 -1.15 -6.81
CA LEU A 171 -1.59 0.00 -7.34
C LEU A 171 -2.50 1.18 -7.71
N PHE A 172 -3.68 0.94 -8.29
CA PHE A 172 -4.66 1.98 -8.56
C PHE A 172 -5.42 2.47 -7.31
N SER A 173 -5.29 1.74 -6.20
CA SER A 173 -5.84 2.14 -4.90
C SER A 173 -4.86 2.97 -4.08
N LYS A 174 -3.60 2.52 -3.98
CA LYS A 174 -2.52 3.21 -3.27
C LYS A 174 -1.15 2.77 -3.77
N GLU A 175 -0.26 3.72 -3.92
CA GLU A 175 1.11 3.52 -4.43
C GLU A 175 1.93 2.54 -3.55
N SER A 176 1.64 2.46 -2.25
CA SER A 176 2.30 1.52 -1.33
C SER A 176 2.09 0.04 -1.71
N ALA A 177 1.06 -0.29 -2.51
CA ALA A 177 0.88 -1.63 -3.05
C ALA A 177 2.03 -2.08 -3.98
N LEU A 178 2.93 -1.18 -4.36
CA LEU A 178 4.17 -1.51 -5.09
C LEU A 178 5.00 -2.59 -4.37
N VAL A 179 4.93 -2.67 -3.05
CA VAL A 179 5.59 -3.71 -2.25
C VAL A 179 5.18 -5.13 -2.67
N CYS A 180 4.00 -5.31 -3.26
CA CYS A 180 3.53 -6.59 -3.75
C CYS A 180 4.39 -7.14 -4.90
N VAL A 181 5.04 -6.28 -5.69
CA VAL A 181 5.83 -6.73 -6.84
C VAL A 181 6.99 -7.65 -6.42
N PRO A 182 7.84 -7.33 -5.44
CA PRO A 182 8.82 -8.26 -4.90
C PRO A 182 8.24 -9.26 -3.90
N LEU A 183 7.24 -8.88 -3.09
CA LEU A 183 6.73 -9.71 -1.99
C LEU A 183 5.97 -10.95 -2.48
N ILE A 184 5.13 -10.83 -3.50
CA ILE A 184 4.29 -11.94 -3.97
C ILE A 184 5.12 -13.09 -4.59
N PRO A 185 6.09 -12.83 -5.50
CA PRO A 185 6.99 -13.89 -5.97
C PRO A 185 7.77 -14.54 -4.83
N PHE A 186 8.25 -13.74 -3.89
CA PHE A 186 8.94 -14.24 -2.70
C PHE A 186 8.04 -15.11 -1.84
N ALA A 187 6.80 -14.69 -1.58
CA ALA A 187 5.81 -15.50 -0.88
C ALA A 187 5.51 -16.82 -1.62
N ALA A 188 5.42 -16.80 -2.95
CA ALA A 188 5.24 -18.00 -3.76
C ALA A 188 6.41 -18.99 -3.61
N LEU A 189 7.63 -18.48 -3.41
CA LEU A 189 8.82 -19.30 -3.24
C LEU A 189 8.85 -20.01 -1.87
N ILE A 190 8.46 -19.29 -0.80
CA ILE A 190 8.61 -19.75 0.59
C ILE A 190 7.34 -20.40 1.16
N ALA A 191 6.15 -19.93 0.77
CA ALA A 191 4.89 -20.38 1.34
C ALA A 191 4.40 -21.74 0.84
N ALA A 192 5.09 -22.35 -0.09
CA ALA A 192 4.67 -23.54 -0.80
C ALA A 192 5.06 -24.93 -0.22
N PRO A 193 5.75 -25.10 0.93
CA PRO A 193 6.06 -26.44 1.43
C PRO A 193 4.82 -27.30 1.64
N LEU A 194 3.66 -26.70 1.94
CA LEU A 194 2.42 -27.42 2.25
C LEU A 194 1.59 -27.76 1.01
N THR A 195 1.73 -27.00 -0.08
CA THR A 195 0.90 -27.15 -1.29
C THR A 195 1.70 -27.62 -2.51
N HIS A 196 3.01 -27.35 -2.55
CA HIS A 196 3.89 -27.67 -3.66
C HIS A 196 5.25 -28.17 -3.11
N PRO A 197 5.39 -29.46 -2.79
CA PRO A 197 6.54 -29.98 -2.04
C PRO A 197 7.85 -29.97 -2.83
N THR A 198 7.80 -29.82 -4.17
CA THR A 198 9.02 -29.85 -4.98
C THR A 198 9.59 -28.44 -5.22
N ARG A 199 10.91 -28.29 -5.08
CA ARG A 199 11.62 -27.02 -5.34
C ARG A 199 11.36 -26.48 -6.77
N PRO A 200 11.39 -27.30 -7.84
CA PRO A 200 11.10 -26.81 -9.19
C PRO A 200 9.70 -26.19 -9.33
N ALA A 201 8.67 -26.83 -8.74
CA ALA A 201 7.32 -26.29 -8.80
C ALA A 201 7.19 -24.93 -8.08
N ARG A 202 7.89 -24.74 -6.96
CA ARG A 202 7.94 -23.46 -6.25
C ARG A 202 8.62 -22.36 -7.05
N LEU A 203 9.75 -22.70 -7.70
CA LEU A 203 10.47 -21.78 -8.58
C LEU A 203 9.61 -21.34 -9.78
N VAL A 204 8.94 -22.27 -10.44
CA VAL A 204 8.03 -21.95 -11.56
C VAL A 204 6.89 -21.04 -11.08
N ARG A 205 6.26 -21.33 -9.96
CA ARG A 205 5.19 -20.49 -9.40
C ARG A 205 5.70 -19.09 -9.01
N SER A 206 6.88 -18.99 -8.41
CA SER A 206 7.51 -17.71 -8.08
C SER A 206 7.81 -16.90 -9.34
N LEU A 207 8.34 -17.52 -10.38
CA LEU A 207 8.59 -16.87 -11.66
C LEU A 207 7.30 -16.37 -12.33
N LEU A 208 6.26 -17.21 -12.36
CA LEU A 208 4.95 -16.81 -12.90
C LEU A 208 4.33 -15.65 -12.09
N ALA A 209 4.48 -15.66 -10.76
CA ALA A 209 4.02 -14.58 -9.90
C ALA A 209 4.83 -13.29 -10.13
N LEU A 210 6.15 -13.39 -10.34
CA LEU A 210 7.02 -12.26 -10.68
C LEU A 210 6.61 -11.63 -12.02
N LEU A 211 6.42 -12.45 -13.04
CA LEU A 211 6.01 -11.98 -14.36
C LEU A 211 4.63 -11.31 -14.30
N ALA A 212 3.68 -11.89 -13.56
CA ALA A 212 2.34 -11.33 -13.40
C ALA A 212 2.34 -10.01 -12.62
N ALA A 213 3.03 -9.95 -11.48
CA ALA A 213 3.15 -8.73 -10.68
C ALA A 213 3.94 -7.65 -11.40
N GLY A 214 5.03 -8.02 -12.09
CA GLY A 214 5.81 -7.13 -12.94
C GLY A 214 5.00 -6.57 -14.10
N ALA A 215 4.22 -7.41 -14.78
CA ALA A 215 3.33 -6.97 -15.86
C ALA A 215 2.25 -5.99 -15.35
N ALA A 216 1.67 -6.26 -14.17
CA ALA A 216 0.71 -5.34 -13.54
C ALA A 216 1.35 -3.98 -13.22
N PHE A 217 2.59 -3.99 -12.72
CA PHE A 217 3.33 -2.77 -12.41
C PHE A 217 3.69 -1.99 -13.68
N VAL A 218 4.20 -2.65 -14.72
CA VAL A 218 4.49 -2.02 -16.02
C VAL A 218 3.22 -1.41 -16.61
N LEU A 219 2.13 -2.16 -16.63
CA LEU A 219 0.84 -1.65 -17.13
C LEU A 219 0.37 -0.43 -16.30
N TYR A 220 0.46 -0.49 -14.97
CA TYR A 220 0.11 0.65 -14.11
C TYR A 220 0.92 1.89 -14.45
N VAL A 221 2.24 1.76 -14.62
CA VAL A 221 3.12 2.91 -14.94
C VAL A 221 2.77 3.48 -16.32
N GLU A 222 2.60 2.63 -17.34
CA GLU A 222 2.27 3.09 -18.70
C GLU A 222 0.89 3.75 -18.76
N LEU A 223 -0.13 3.18 -18.12
CA LEU A 223 -1.44 3.79 -18.05
C LEU A 223 -1.41 5.11 -17.28
N ARG A 224 -0.70 5.16 -16.14
CA ARG A 224 -0.54 6.38 -15.38
C ARG A 224 0.15 7.47 -16.19
N ARG A 225 1.26 7.17 -16.85
CA ARG A 225 1.98 8.14 -17.73
C ARG A 225 1.08 8.68 -18.84
N ARG A 226 0.21 7.85 -19.39
CA ARG A 226 -0.71 8.24 -20.46
C ARG A 226 -1.91 9.05 -19.96
N TRP A 227 -2.50 8.66 -18.85
CA TRP A 227 -3.74 9.25 -18.34
C TRP A 227 -3.51 10.39 -17.38
N PHE A 228 -2.38 10.36 -16.68
CA PHE A 228 -2.02 11.31 -15.66
C PHE A 228 -0.52 11.66 -15.74
N PRO A 229 -0.08 12.37 -16.79
CA PRO A 229 1.33 12.73 -16.98
C PRO A 229 1.78 13.69 -15.88
N SER A 230 2.66 13.22 -14.99
CA SER A 230 3.19 14.01 -13.89
C SER A 230 4.35 14.90 -14.35
N PRO A 231 4.52 16.12 -13.81
CA PRO A 231 5.71 16.93 -14.03
C PRO A 231 6.98 16.18 -13.63
N MET A 232 8.04 16.33 -14.43
CA MET A 232 9.34 15.69 -14.16
C MET A 232 10.04 16.41 -13.00
N PRO A 233 10.52 15.70 -11.97
CA PRO A 233 11.39 16.29 -10.95
C PRO A 233 12.69 16.83 -11.57
N ALA A 234 13.12 18.03 -11.13
CA ALA A 234 14.31 18.69 -11.68
C ALA A 234 15.56 17.84 -11.60
N GLU A 235 15.70 17.04 -10.53
CA GLU A 235 16.82 16.12 -10.34
C GLU A 235 16.88 14.99 -11.39
N LEU A 236 15.72 14.58 -11.91
CA LEU A 236 15.62 13.55 -12.96
C LEU A 236 15.63 14.16 -14.36
N ALA A 237 15.29 15.44 -14.50
CA ALA A 237 15.35 16.16 -15.77
C ALA A 237 16.79 16.49 -16.21
N THR A 238 17.73 16.51 -15.26
CA THR A 238 19.15 16.82 -15.54
C THR A 238 19.83 15.61 -16.18
N PRO A 239 20.40 15.75 -17.39
CA PRO A 239 21.14 14.66 -18.04
C PRO A 239 22.32 14.18 -17.19
N LEU A 240 22.56 12.88 -17.21
CA LEU A 240 23.71 12.30 -16.53
C LEU A 240 25.01 12.66 -17.27
N PRO A 241 26.12 12.91 -16.55
CA PRO A 241 27.44 13.17 -17.14
C PRO A 241 27.88 12.04 -18.09
N GLU A 242 28.63 12.41 -19.12
CA GLU A 242 29.29 11.41 -19.98
C GLU A 242 30.20 10.50 -19.15
N GLY A 243 30.26 9.21 -19.50
CA GLY A 243 31.04 8.23 -18.74
C GLY A 243 30.34 7.67 -17.49
N THR A 244 29.09 8.07 -17.16
CA THR A 244 28.33 7.49 -16.04
C THR A 244 28.23 5.97 -16.19
N PRO A 245 28.52 5.17 -15.13
CA PRO A 245 28.40 3.71 -15.16
C PRO A 245 27.01 3.22 -15.59
N LEU A 246 26.98 2.10 -16.32
CA LEU A 246 25.74 1.52 -16.88
C LEU A 246 24.64 1.31 -15.81
N ALA A 247 25.02 0.80 -14.64
CA ALA A 247 24.07 0.57 -13.55
C ALA A 247 23.39 1.88 -13.07
N ARG A 248 24.16 2.98 -13.01
CA ARG A 248 23.62 4.29 -12.63
C ARG A 248 22.72 4.87 -13.73
N ARG A 249 23.07 4.66 -14.99
CA ARG A 249 22.21 5.05 -16.12
C ARG A 249 20.89 4.27 -16.09
N ALA A 250 20.97 2.94 -15.96
CA ALA A 250 19.78 2.09 -15.89
C ALA A 250 18.85 2.45 -14.71
N LEU A 251 19.43 2.77 -13.54
CA LEU A 251 18.67 3.26 -12.39
C LEU A 251 18.00 4.61 -12.68
N HIS A 252 18.76 5.55 -13.28
CA HIS A 252 18.22 6.85 -13.67
C HIS A 252 17.05 6.70 -14.67
N ASP A 253 17.23 5.89 -15.72
CA ASP A 253 16.20 5.65 -16.73
C ASP A 253 14.95 5.00 -16.13
N LEU A 254 15.13 4.08 -15.18
CA LEU A 254 14.05 3.48 -14.42
C LEU A 254 13.30 4.54 -13.58
N LEU A 255 14.03 5.42 -12.89
CA LEU A 255 13.44 6.50 -12.10
C LEU A 255 12.73 7.52 -12.98
N VAL A 256 13.29 7.88 -14.14
CA VAL A 256 12.65 8.72 -15.15
C VAL A 256 11.38 8.07 -15.68
N TRP A 257 11.40 6.77 -15.95
CA TRP A 257 10.23 6.04 -16.42
C TRP A 257 9.11 5.98 -15.37
N PHE A 258 9.45 5.79 -14.09
CA PHE A 258 8.51 5.63 -12.98
C PHE A 258 8.21 6.94 -12.22
N HIS A 259 8.82 8.06 -12.57
CA HIS A 259 8.73 9.30 -11.79
C HIS A 259 7.31 9.69 -11.40
N GLN A 260 7.21 10.40 -10.29
CA GLN A 260 6.00 11.07 -9.81
C GLN A 260 6.25 12.56 -9.73
N ALA A 261 5.20 13.37 -9.66
CA ALA A 261 5.34 14.79 -9.40
C ALA A 261 6.16 14.99 -8.10
N PRO A 262 7.09 15.98 -8.10
CA PRO A 262 7.88 16.25 -6.90
C PRO A 262 6.97 16.70 -5.77
N LEU A 263 7.12 16.04 -4.62
CA LEU A 263 6.44 16.51 -3.40
C LEU A 263 7.12 17.80 -2.90
N PRO A 264 6.35 18.73 -2.33
CA PRO A 264 6.92 19.89 -1.65
C PRO A 264 7.94 19.45 -0.59
N ARG A 265 9.09 20.13 -0.55
CA ARG A 265 10.10 19.91 0.50
C ARG A 265 9.70 20.72 1.73
N ASP A 266 8.80 20.16 2.51
CA ASP A 266 8.36 20.76 3.77
C ASP A 266 8.92 19.97 4.95
N PRO A 267 9.89 20.55 5.71
CA PRO A 267 10.47 19.88 6.88
C PRO A 267 9.49 19.63 8.01
N LEU A 268 8.37 20.36 8.08
CA LEU A 268 7.34 20.15 9.08
C LEU A 268 6.56 18.87 8.81
N ASN A 269 6.18 18.64 7.55
CA ASN A 269 5.44 17.44 7.14
C ASN A 269 6.37 16.24 6.88
N ASN A 270 7.58 16.49 6.39
CA ASN A 270 8.60 15.46 6.16
C ASN A 270 9.97 15.89 6.65
N PRO A 271 10.30 15.67 7.94
CA PRO A 271 11.58 16.07 8.53
C PRO A 271 12.82 15.49 7.80
N LEU A 272 12.66 14.36 7.11
CA LEU A 272 13.74 13.74 6.34
C LEU A 272 13.95 14.38 4.96
N SER A 273 13.08 15.29 4.52
CA SER A 273 13.15 15.89 3.17
C SER A 273 14.40 16.73 2.94
N THR A 274 14.94 17.34 3.99
CA THR A 274 16.15 18.18 3.97
C THR A 274 17.43 17.44 4.39
N ALA A 275 17.31 16.21 4.92
CA ALA A 275 18.44 15.40 5.31
C ALA A 275 19.23 14.90 4.09
N ASP A 276 20.54 14.72 4.22
CA ASP A 276 21.33 14.02 3.23
C ASP A 276 20.92 12.54 3.09
N THR A 277 21.36 11.88 2.03
CA THR A 277 20.93 10.50 1.74
C THR A 277 21.25 9.51 2.86
N PRO A 278 22.46 9.48 3.48
CA PRO A 278 22.74 8.58 4.58
C PRO A 278 21.83 8.80 5.81
N HIS A 279 21.65 10.05 6.25
CA HIS A 279 20.77 10.38 7.39
C HIS A 279 19.30 10.10 7.08
N ARG A 280 18.88 10.33 5.84
CA ARG A 280 17.54 9.96 5.37
C ARG A 280 17.28 8.46 5.45
N ILE A 281 18.25 7.63 5.04
CA ILE A 281 18.16 6.17 5.17
C ILE A 281 18.10 5.76 6.63
N ALA A 282 18.98 6.30 7.48
CA ALA A 282 19.00 6.01 8.91
C ALA A 282 17.67 6.39 9.59
N GLY A 283 17.09 7.55 9.22
CA GLY A 283 15.78 8.00 9.67
C GLY A 283 14.65 7.08 9.20
N ALA A 284 14.65 6.67 7.94
CA ALA A 284 13.66 5.75 7.39
C ALA A 284 13.69 4.38 8.08
N LEU A 285 14.87 3.85 8.39
CA LEU A 285 15.03 2.61 9.16
C LEU A 285 14.47 2.74 10.59
N ARG A 286 14.65 3.89 11.24
CA ARG A 286 14.03 4.17 12.55
C ARG A 286 12.51 4.19 12.44
N VAL A 287 11.96 4.89 11.45
CA VAL A 287 10.50 4.96 11.22
C VAL A 287 9.94 3.56 10.98
N TYR A 288 10.62 2.75 10.17
CA TYR A 288 10.25 1.35 9.95
C TYR A 288 10.23 0.53 11.26
N TRP A 289 11.28 0.63 12.08
CA TRP A 289 11.32 -0.01 13.40
C TRP A 289 10.17 0.44 14.30
N ARG A 290 9.94 1.76 14.38
CA ARG A 290 8.84 2.32 15.16
C ARG A 290 7.48 1.79 14.68
N GLY A 291 7.23 1.76 13.39
CA GLY A 291 6.00 1.20 12.82
C GLY A 291 5.78 -0.25 13.24
N LEU A 292 6.82 -1.09 13.18
CA LEU A 292 6.73 -2.49 13.62
C LEU A 292 6.44 -2.61 15.12
N THR A 293 7.09 -1.79 15.95
CA THR A 293 6.83 -1.81 17.40
C THR A 293 5.41 -1.37 17.74
N GLN A 294 4.85 -0.41 17.01
CA GLN A 294 3.47 0.04 17.20
C GLN A 294 2.43 -1.00 16.76
N VAL A 295 2.73 -1.83 15.79
CA VAL A 295 1.85 -2.97 15.42
C VAL A 295 1.73 -3.96 16.57
N VAL A 296 2.84 -4.21 17.31
CA VAL A 296 2.89 -5.18 18.41
C VAL A 296 2.51 -4.55 19.74
N PHE A 297 2.96 -3.33 19.99
CA PHE A 297 2.79 -2.57 21.23
C PHE A 297 2.29 -1.15 20.95
N PRO A 298 1.00 -0.95 20.68
CA PRO A 298 0.42 0.34 20.27
C PRO A 298 0.19 1.29 21.46
N TRP A 299 1.19 1.55 22.30
CA TRP A 299 1.04 2.34 23.55
C TRP A 299 1.00 3.85 23.32
N THR A 300 1.66 4.31 22.26
CA THR A 300 1.71 5.74 21.90
C THR A 300 1.43 5.91 20.41
N LEU A 301 0.15 5.87 20.06
CA LEU A 301 -0.27 6.18 18.70
C LEU A 301 -0.51 7.68 18.55
N SER A 302 -0.16 8.21 17.39
CA SER A 302 -0.46 9.58 16.96
C SER A 302 -1.11 9.52 15.58
N GLY A 303 -1.99 10.46 15.30
CA GLY A 303 -2.54 10.64 13.96
C GLY A 303 -1.53 11.27 12.98
N ASP A 304 -0.42 11.82 13.50
CA ASP A 304 0.64 12.38 12.69
C ASP A 304 2.00 12.12 13.35
N TYR A 305 2.97 11.68 12.56
CA TYR A 305 4.35 11.38 12.94
C TYR A 305 5.36 12.30 12.22
N SER A 306 4.95 13.48 11.84
CA SER A 306 5.81 14.51 11.27
C SER A 306 6.70 15.18 12.34
N TYR A 307 7.18 16.36 12.09
CA TYR A 307 7.94 17.13 13.08
C TYR A 307 7.02 17.64 14.21
N PRO A 308 7.40 17.57 15.49
CA PRO A 308 8.72 17.19 16.03
C PRO A 308 8.87 15.71 16.40
N GLN A 309 7.92 14.86 16.09
CA GLN A 309 7.88 13.48 16.57
C GLN A 309 8.92 12.57 15.92
N GLU A 310 9.24 12.81 14.64
CA GLU A 310 10.24 12.09 13.86
C GLU A 310 11.28 13.03 13.23
N PRO A 311 12.12 13.73 14.02
CA PRO A 311 13.13 14.63 13.48
C PRO A 311 14.18 13.86 12.68
N ALA A 312 14.89 14.55 11.77
CA ALA A 312 16.03 13.95 11.11
C ALA A 312 17.10 13.52 12.14
N PRO A 313 17.70 12.32 12.01
CA PRO A 313 18.71 11.86 12.97
C PRO A 313 20.03 12.61 12.78
N ASP A 314 20.73 12.90 13.87
CA ASP A 314 22.07 13.49 13.86
C ASP A 314 23.19 12.44 13.64
N ARG A 315 22.87 11.15 13.79
CA ARG A 315 23.81 10.03 13.68
C ARG A 315 23.28 9.00 12.73
N LEU A 316 24.18 8.31 12.00
CA LEU A 316 23.81 7.22 11.09
C LEU A 316 23.53 5.93 11.83
N VAL A 317 24.32 5.63 12.87
CA VAL A 317 24.22 4.39 13.65
C VAL A 317 23.69 4.68 15.04
N PHE A 318 22.50 4.22 15.31
CA PHE A 318 21.82 4.27 16.61
C PHE A 318 20.82 3.13 16.70
N PHE A 319 20.27 2.86 17.88
CA PHE A 319 19.41 1.69 18.10
C PHE A 319 18.28 1.55 17.05
N GLY A 320 17.54 2.61 16.78
CA GLY A 320 16.42 2.56 15.84
C GLY A 320 16.83 2.24 14.39
N SER A 321 17.97 2.78 13.92
CA SER A 321 18.47 2.47 12.56
C SER A 321 18.98 1.04 12.45
N VAL A 322 19.71 0.55 13.47
CA VAL A 322 20.21 -0.83 13.53
C VAL A 322 19.06 -1.83 13.66
N ALA A 323 18.11 -1.59 14.56
CA ALA A 323 16.94 -2.43 14.75
C ALA A 323 16.07 -2.49 13.48
N GLY A 324 15.85 -1.36 12.82
CA GLY A 324 15.14 -1.30 11.55
C GLY A 324 15.82 -2.07 10.44
N ALA A 325 17.13 -1.92 10.29
CA ALA A 325 17.93 -2.68 9.33
C ALA A 325 17.86 -4.20 9.61
N ALA A 326 18.02 -4.61 10.87
CA ALA A 326 17.90 -6.01 11.29
C ALA A 326 16.51 -6.57 10.98
N MET A 327 15.44 -5.87 11.33
CA MET A 327 14.07 -6.29 11.06
C MET A 327 13.74 -6.35 9.55
N MET A 328 14.33 -5.50 8.75
CA MET A 328 14.19 -5.54 7.29
C MET A 328 14.94 -6.74 6.68
N ALA A 329 16.08 -7.11 7.25
CA ALA A 329 16.92 -8.21 6.76
C ALA A 329 16.41 -9.61 7.23
N LEU A 330 15.81 -9.70 8.42
CA LEU A 330 15.39 -10.97 9.02
C LEU A 330 14.42 -11.79 8.14
N PRO A 331 13.33 -11.23 7.55
CA PRO A 331 12.43 -12.01 6.73
C PRO A 331 13.09 -12.65 5.50
N PRO A 332 13.86 -11.92 4.67
CA PRO A 332 14.49 -12.53 3.51
C PRO A 332 15.61 -13.53 3.90
N LEU A 333 16.40 -13.23 4.92
CA LEU A 333 17.46 -14.14 5.37
C LEU A 333 16.88 -15.43 6.01
N GLY A 334 15.85 -15.30 6.87
CA GLY A 334 15.16 -16.44 7.46
C GLY A 334 14.49 -17.32 6.40
N SER A 335 13.90 -16.69 5.39
CA SER A 335 13.27 -17.41 4.28
C SER A 335 14.28 -18.13 3.40
N LEU A 336 15.42 -17.52 3.14
CA LEU A 336 16.52 -18.17 2.41
C LEU A 336 17.04 -19.37 3.19
N ALA A 337 17.23 -19.23 4.51
CA ALA A 337 17.64 -20.34 5.38
C ALA A 337 16.63 -21.48 5.33
N LEU A 338 15.33 -21.20 5.44
CA LEU A 338 14.26 -22.20 5.33
C LEU A 338 14.16 -22.82 3.92
N TRP A 339 14.56 -22.10 2.89
CA TRP A 339 14.56 -22.63 1.53
C TRP A 339 15.74 -23.56 1.25
N ILE A 340 16.88 -23.31 1.90
CA ILE A 340 18.10 -24.13 1.80
C ILE A 340 17.95 -25.42 2.63
N ALA A 341 17.36 -25.33 3.83
CA ALA A 341 17.07 -26.47 4.69
C ALA A 341 16.00 -27.39 4.07
#